data_957689a1325e15583d13785f7bdf4f23
#
_entry.id   957689a1325e15583d13785f7bdf4f23
#
_cell.length_a   1.000
_cell.length_b   1.000
_cell.length_c   1.000
_cell.angle_alpha   90.00
_cell.angle_beta   90.00
_cell.angle_gamma   90.00
#
_symmetry.space_group_name_H-M   'P 1'
#
loop_
_entity.id
_entity.type
_entity.pdbx_description
1 polymer ?
#
loop_
_entity_poly.entity_id
_entity_poly.type
_entity_poly.pdbx_seq_one_letter_code
_entity_poly.pdbx_strand_id
1 'polypeptide(L)'
;MNMLKSRRNLIIAILAVAAAALLAYKYVPALLQARNDAAQGVTDTDPVVSREVSTVATYEAPGGTDKVRFTIGLDAGGRVVSVKASDALKGDEVSENLATFSTGLLVVIRGKKLSELTAVDRVGKSSLTTAAFNASILDLQKQL
;
A
#
# COMPACT_ATOMS: atom_id res chain seq x y z
N MET A 1 36.58 -46.97 40.55
CA MET A 1 35.13 -47.14 40.29
C MET A 1 34.45 -45.85 39.76
N ASN A 2 35.18 -44.72 39.60
CA ASN A 2 34.60 -43.42 39.15
C ASN A 2 34.71 -43.12 37.65
N MET A 3 35.60 -43.78 36.92
CA MET A 3 35.79 -43.52 35.48
C MET A 3 34.65 -44.03 34.58
N LEU A 4 34.02 -45.15 34.95
CA LEU A 4 32.89 -45.72 34.19
C LEU A 4 31.61 -44.87 34.33
N LYS A 5 31.37 -44.26 35.49
CA LYS A 5 30.23 -43.36 35.73
C LYS A 5 30.37 -42.08 34.91
N SER A 6 31.59 -41.52 34.80
CA SER A 6 31.88 -40.31 34.02
C SER A 6 31.62 -40.54 32.50
N ARG A 7 32.09 -41.62 31.94
CA ARG A 7 31.88 -41.97 30.53
C ARG A 7 30.40 -42.19 30.19
N ARG A 8 29.66 -42.86 31.09
CA ARG A 8 28.20 -43.08 30.92
C ARG A 8 27.42 -41.77 30.93
N ASN A 9 27.75 -40.86 31.82
CA ASN A 9 27.12 -39.54 31.88
C ASN A 9 27.44 -38.67 30.67
N LEU A 10 28.68 -38.78 30.15
CA LEU A 10 29.09 -38.08 28.91
C LEU A 10 28.31 -38.58 27.69
N ILE A 11 28.12 -39.90 27.56
CA ILE A 11 27.35 -40.51 26.46
C ILE A 11 25.88 -40.09 26.54
N ILE A 12 25.29 -40.04 27.71
CA ILE A 12 23.90 -39.61 27.93
C ILE A 12 23.75 -38.13 27.55
N ALA A 13 24.71 -37.29 27.92
CA ALA A 13 24.70 -35.86 27.55
C ALA A 13 24.79 -35.66 26.04
N ILE A 14 25.65 -36.41 25.34
CA ILE A 14 25.78 -36.32 23.88
C ILE A 14 24.51 -36.78 23.17
N LEU A 15 23.88 -37.87 23.65
CA LEU A 15 22.62 -38.37 23.11
C LEU A 15 21.46 -37.37 23.34
N ALA A 16 21.42 -36.70 24.48
CA ALA A 16 20.42 -35.68 24.77
C ALA A 16 20.57 -34.43 23.84
N VAL A 17 21.81 -34.01 23.60
CA VAL A 17 22.08 -32.90 22.67
C VAL A 17 21.72 -33.26 21.22
N ALA A 18 22.06 -34.49 20.80
CA ALA A 18 21.72 -34.97 19.47
C ALA A 18 20.19 -35.09 19.28
N ALA A 19 19.46 -35.57 20.30
CA ALA A 19 17.99 -35.62 20.25
C ALA A 19 17.36 -34.25 20.21
N ALA A 20 17.88 -33.29 20.98
CA ALA A 20 17.42 -31.89 20.95
C ALA A 20 17.70 -31.22 19.58
N ALA A 21 18.85 -31.49 18.97
CA ALA A 21 19.18 -30.98 17.63
C ALA A 21 18.28 -31.57 16.53
N LEU A 22 17.95 -32.86 16.62
CA LEU A 22 17.02 -33.52 15.70
C LEU A 22 15.58 -33.00 15.84
N LEU A 23 15.14 -32.75 17.07
CA LEU A 23 13.84 -32.10 17.31
C LEU A 23 13.81 -30.67 16.78
N ALA A 24 14.85 -29.88 17.00
CA ALA A 24 14.95 -28.55 16.48
C ALA A 24 14.94 -28.54 14.93
N TYR A 25 15.69 -29.44 14.28
CA TYR A 25 15.71 -29.59 12.82
C TYR A 25 14.32 -29.93 12.24
N LYS A 26 13.53 -30.73 12.96
CA LYS A 26 12.21 -31.18 12.51
C LYS A 26 11.10 -30.15 12.77
N TYR A 27 11.18 -29.37 13.86
CA TYR A 27 10.10 -28.48 14.30
C TYR A 27 10.36 -26.99 14.00
N VAL A 28 11.63 -26.55 13.91
CA VAL A 28 11.94 -25.14 13.60
C VAL A 28 11.43 -24.71 12.22
N PRO A 29 11.60 -25.50 11.13
CA PRO A 29 11.04 -25.09 9.84
C PRO A 29 9.52 -25.03 9.84
N ALA A 30 8.84 -25.93 10.57
CA ALA A 30 7.39 -25.92 10.70
C ALA A 30 6.88 -24.68 11.46
N LEU A 31 7.58 -24.27 12.50
CA LEU A 31 7.27 -23.03 13.25
C LEU A 31 7.55 -21.77 12.44
N LEU A 32 8.61 -21.76 11.64
CA LEU A 32 8.92 -20.64 10.72
C LEU A 32 7.89 -20.57 9.59
N GLN A 33 7.46 -21.73 9.06
CA GLN A 33 6.39 -21.78 8.07
C GLN A 33 5.05 -21.32 8.63
N ALA A 34 4.65 -21.81 9.81
CA ALA A 34 3.43 -21.37 10.48
C ALA A 34 3.43 -19.87 10.81
N ARG A 35 4.61 -19.30 11.07
CA ARG A 35 4.76 -17.85 11.29
C ARG A 35 4.69 -17.05 9.99
N ASN A 36 5.21 -17.61 8.90
CA ASN A 36 5.08 -17.03 7.56
C ASN A 36 3.64 -17.13 7.04
N ASP A 37 2.96 -18.26 7.29
CA ASP A 37 1.56 -18.45 6.91
C ASP A 37 0.62 -17.54 7.72
N ALA A 38 0.94 -17.27 9.00
CA ALA A 38 0.23 -16.30 9.82
C ALA A 38 0.50 -14.85 9.39
N ALA A 39 1.69 -14.57 8.84
CA ALA A 39 2.03 -13.27 8.26
C ALA A 39 1.46 -13.10 6.84
N GLN A 40 1.22 -14.19 6.11
CA GLN A 40 0.56 -14.21 4.80
C GLN A 40 -0.98 -14.26 4.92
N GLY A 41 -1.52 -14.46 6.10
CA GLY A 41 -2.96 -14.34 6.39
C GLY A 41 -3.48 -12.90 6.46
N VAL A 42 -2.60 -11.89 6.38
CA VAL A 42 -2.96 -10.58 5.83
C VAL A 42 -2.96 -10.79 4.30
N THR A 43 -4.08 -11.16 3.74
CA THR A 43 -4.36 -10.89 2.35
C THR A 43 -4.20 -9.38 2.20
N ASP A 44 -3.02 -8.95 1.77
CA ASP A 44 -2.83 -7.72 1.04
C ASP A 44 -3.60 -7.96 -0.29
N THR A 45 -4.92 -8.02 -0.16
CA THR A 45 -5.81 -7.91 -1.29
C THR A 45 -5.66 -6.46 -1.66
N ASP A 46 -4.77 -6.18 -2.61
CA ASP A 46 -4.76 -4.89 -3.29
C ASP A 46 -6.23 -4.52 -3.50
N PRO A 47 -6.67 -3.38 -2.98
CA PRO A 47 -8.09 -3.05 -3.00
C PRO A 47 -8.55 -3.10 -4.45
N VAL A 48 -9.45 -4.05 -4.75
CA VAL A 48 -9.92 -4.28 -6.12
C VAL A 48 -10.65 -3.03 -6.57
N VAL A 49 -10.15 -2.40 -7.62
CA VAL A 49 -10.85 -1.29 -8.28
C VAL A 49 -12.07 -1.88 -8.98
N SER A 50 -13.25 -1.53 -8.49
CA SER A 50 -14.54 -1.95 -9.07
C SER A 50 -15.09 -0.92 -10.06
N ARG A 51 -14.71 0.34 -9.91
CA ARG A 51 -15.12 1.45 -10.76
C ARG A 51 -14.03 2.51 -10.81
N GLU A 52 -13.87 3.13 -11.97
CA GLU A 52 -13.03 4.33 -12.13
C GLU A 52 -13.90 5.52 -12.55
N VAL A 53 -13.57 6.68 -11.99
CA VAL A 53 -14.13 7.97 -12.41
C VAL A 53 -12.98 8.91 -12.72
N SER A 54 -13.13 9.77 -13.71
CA SER A 54 -12.07 10.70 -14.07
C SER A 54 -12.60 12.05 -14.53
N THR A 55 -11.83 13.10 -14.29
CA THR A 55 -12.12 14.44 -14.78
C THR A 55 -10.83 15.17 -15.12
N VAL A 56 -10.92 16.21 -15.95
CA VAL A 56 -9.80 17.07 -16.33
C VAL A 56 -10.00 18.45 -15.71
N ALA A 57 -9.06 18.85 -14.88
CA ALA A 57 -9.01 20.20 -14.34
C ALA A 57 -7.97 21.05 -15.08
N THR A 58 -8.28 22.31 -15.31
CA THR A 58 -7.38 23.29 -15.90
C THR A 58 -7.00 24.33 -14.85
N TYR A 59 -5.74 24.69 -14.78
CA TYR A 59 -5.26 25.74 -13.88
C TYR A 59 -4.09 26.51 -14.50
N GLU A 60 -3.92 27.74 -14.05
CA GLU A 60 -2.81 28.61 -14.49
C GLU A 60 -1.58 28.33 -13.61
N ALA A 61 -0.47 27.96 -14.24
CA ALA A 61 0.84 27.77 -13.65
C ALA A 61 1.81 28.89 -14.14
N PRO A 62 2.93 29.11 -13.47
CA PRO A 62 3.93 30.10 -13.88
C PRO A 62 4.46 29.89 -15.31
N GLY A 63 4.38 28.67 -15.85
CA GLY A 63 4.78 28.32 -17.22
C GLY A 63 3.67 28.37 -18.26
N GLY A 64 2.45 28.72 -17.90
CA GLY A 64 1.27 28.71 -18.75
C GLY A 64 0.11 27.90 -18.18
N THR A 65 -0.88 27.64 -19.03
CA THR A 65 -2.06 26.85 -18.65
C THR A 65 -1.74 25.35 -18.64
N ASP A 66 -1.92 24.71 -17.51
CA ASP A 66 -1.79 23.26 -17.35
C ASP A 66 -3.16 22.56 -17.30
N LYS A 67 -3.22 21.32 -17.78
CA LYS A 67 -4.39 20.45 -17.66
C LYS A 67 -3.99 19.14 -17.02
N VAL A 68 -4.60 18.82 -15.88
CA VAL A 68 -4.36 17.58 -15.18
C VAL A 68 -5.63 16.72 -15.19
N ARG A 69 -5.49 15.47 -15.61
CA ARG A 69 -6.52 14.46 -15.46
C ARG A 69 -6.36 13.79 -14.11
N PHE A 70 -7.42 13.80 -13.32
CA PHE A 70 -7.54 13.02 -12.09
C PHE A 70 -8.38 11.77 -12.36
N THR A 71 -7.82 10.60 -12.10
CA THR A 71 -8.51 9.31 -12.20
C THR A 71 -8.54 8.70 -10.79
N ILE A 72 -9.73 8.38 -10.30
CA ILE A 72 -9.97 7.83 -8.98
C ILE A 72 -10.55 6.44 -9.12
N GLY A 73 -9.85 5.43 -8.62
CA GLY A 73 -10.35 4.08 -8.52
C GLY A 73 -11.11 3.88 -7.22
N LEU A 74 -12.27 3.27 -7.32
CA LEU A 74 -13.21 3.02 -6.22
C LEU A 74 -13.43 1.52 -6.04
N ASP A 75 -13.59 1.09 -4.80
CA ASP A 75 -14.09 -0.23 -4.47
C ASP A 75 -15.61 -0.36 -4.71
N ALA A 76 -16.18 -1.54 -4.46
CA ALA A 76 -17.61 -1.80 -4.60
C ALA A 76 -18.48 -0.95 -3.64
N GLY A 77 -17.90 -0.40 -2.57
CA GLY A 77 -18.55 0.49 -1.60
C GLY A 77 -18.43 1.98 -1.94
N GLY A 78 -17.80 2.32 -3.08
CA GLY A 78 -17.55 3.71 -3.50
C GLY A 78 -16.44 4.39 -2.70
N ARG A 79 -15.55 3.60 -2.06
CA ARG A 79 -14.39 4.13 -1.32
C ARG A 79 -13.19 4.23 -2.24
N VAL A 80 -12.41 5.27 -2.04
CA VAL A 80 -11.18 5.50 -2.81
C VAL A 80 -10.14 4.43 -2.47
N VAL A 81 -9.66 3.75 -3.50
CA VAL A 81 -8.60 2.72 -3.41
C VAL A 81 -7.38 3.08 -4.23
N SER A 82 -7.53 3.87 -5.28
CA SER A 82 -6.41 4.37 -6.08
C SER A 82 -6.62 5.80 -6.55
N VAL A 83 -5.51 6.49 -6.81
CA VAL A 83 -5.48 7.85 -7.36
C VAL A 83 -4.38 7.93 -8.41
N LYS A 84 -4.70 8.51 -9.56
CA LYS A 84 -3.73 8.84 -10.61
C LYS A 84 -3.97 10.26 -11.06
N ALA A 85 -2.91 11.08 -11.08
CA ALA A 85 -2.88 12.37 -11.74
C ALA A 85 -1.95 12.27 -12.97
N SER A 86 -2.39 12.76 -14.13
CA SER A 86 -1.64 12.71 -15.38
C SER A 86 -1.81 14.02 -16.15
N ASP A 87 -0.82 14.35 -17.00
CA ASP A 87 -0.83 15.54 -17.86
C ASP A 87 -1.74 15.30 -19.07
N ALA A 88 -2.92 15.92 -19.05
CA ALA A 88 -3.90 15.76 -20.12
C ALA A 88 -3.51 16.46 -21.42
N LEU A 89 -2.55 17.37 -21.41
CA LEU A 89 -1.99 18.01 -22.62
C LEU A 89 -0.96 17.12 -23.30
N LYS A 90 -0.30 16.24 -22.54
CA LYS A 90 0.76 15.35 -23.01
C LYS A 90 0.32 13.88 -23.10
N GLY A 91 -0.93 13.63 -23.46
CA GLY A 91 -1.43 12.26 -23.65
C GLY A 91 -1.46 11.42 -22.36
N ASP A 92 -1.80 12.04 -21.23
CA ASP A 92 -1.88 11.41 -19.92
C ASP A 92 -0.52 10.89 -19.38
N GLU A 93 0.58 11.56 -19.76
CA GLU A 93 1.90 11.33 -19.19
C GLU A 93 1.90 11.60 -17.68
N VAL A 94 2.61 10.78 -16.93
CA VAL A 94 2.77 10.94 -15.47
C VAL A 94 4.18 11.43 -15.18
N SER A 95 4.31 12.72 -14.92
CA SER A 95 5.57 13.30 -14.46
C SER A 95 5.85 12.90 -13.00
N GLU A 96 7.09 13.02 -12.55
CA GLU A 96 7.51 12.74 -11.18
C GLU A 96 6.70 13.55 -10.15
N ASN A 97 6.43 14.82 -10.45
CA ASN A 97 5.61 15.68 -9.60
C ASN A 97 4.16 15.18 -9.48
N LEU A 98 3.55 14.72 -10.58
CA LEU A 98 2.19 14.18 -10.59
C LEU A 98 2.13 12.81 -9.92
N ALA A 99 3.18 11.98 -10.06
CA ALA A 99 3.29 10.70 -9.33
C ALA A 99 3.37 10.94 -7.81
N THR A 100 4.23 11.89 -7.38
CA THR A 100 4.36 12.27 -5.97
C THR A 100 3.04 12.86 -5.43
N PHE A 101 2.38 13.70 -6.20
CA PHE A 101 1.05 14.24 -5.85
C PHE A 101 0.02 13.12 -5.70
N SER A 102 -0.06 12.19 -6.65
CA SER A 102 -1.00 11.05 -6.62
C SER A 102 -0.83 10.21 -5.36
N THR A 103 0.42 9.88 -5.02
CA THR A 103 0.75 9.13 -3.79
C THR A 103 0.34 9.90 -2.55
N GLY A 104 0.68 11.18 -2.46
CA GLY A 104 0.32 12.03 -1.33
C GLY A 104 -1.19 12.21 -1.18
N LEU A 105 -1.90 12.40 -2.28
CA LEU A 105 -3.36 12.52 -2.26
C LEU A 105 -4.02 11.22 -1.82
N LEU A 106 -3.54 10.07 -2.33
CA LEU A 106 -4.06 8.77 -1.93
C LEU A 106 -3.93 8.52 -0.42
N VAL A 107 -2.83 8.93 0.21
CA VAL A 107 -2.66 8.83 1.67
C VAL A 107 -3.76 9.59 2.42
N VAL A 108 -4.18 10.75 1.90
CA VAL A 108 -5.17 11.61 2.55
C VAL A 108 -6.61 11.10 2.37
N ILE A 109 -6.92 10.52 1.20
CA ILE A 109 -8.31 10.19 0.83
C ILE A 109 -8.61 8.69 0.75
N ARG A 110 -7.63 7.79 0.87
CA ARG A 110 -7.83 6.34 0.85
C ARG A 110 -8.89 5.90 1.85
N GLY A 111 -9.80 5.04 1.42
CA GLY A 111 -10.90 4.50 2.24
C GLY A 111 -12.05 5.45 2.51
N LYS A 112 -11.94 6.74 2.15
CA LYS A 112 -13.06 7.67 2.22
C LYS A 112 -14.02 7.41 1.06
N LYS A 113 -15.32 7.59 1.28
CA LYS A 113 -16.29 7.55 0.18
C LYS A 113 -16.15 8.79 -0.69
N LEU A 114 -16.09 8.59 -1.99
CA LEU A 114 -15.99 9.71 -2.92
C LEU A 114 -17.21 10.65 -2.81
N SER A 115 -18.41 10.10 -2.58
CA SER A 115 -19.65 10.90 -2.38
C SER A 115 -19.61 11.85 -1.18
N GLU A 116 -18.75 11.56 -0.19
CA GLU A 116 -18.61 12.34 1.04
C GLU A 116 -17.32 13.16 1.06
N LEU A 117 -16.53 13.10 -0.03
CA LEU A 117 -15.25 13.78 -0.10
C LEU A 117 -15.44 15.29 -0.21
N THR A 118 -14.82 16.00 0.72
CA THR A 118 -14.71 17.46 0.71
C THR A 118 -13.32 17.90 0.28
N ALA A 119 -13.10 19.21 0.16
CA ALA A 119 -11.80 19.75 -0.16
C ALA A 119 -10.73 19.23 0.82
N VAL A 120 -9.58 18.86 0.26
CA VAL A 120 -8.40 18.44 1.01
C VAL A 120 -7.45 19.60 1.23
N ASP A 121 -6.69 19.54 2.31
CA ASP A 121 -5.60 20.48 2.53
C ASP A 121 -4.49 20.24 1.51
N ARG A 122 -3.52 21.16 1.47
CA ARG A 122 -2.39 21.10 0.56
C ARG A 122 -1.69 19.73 0.59
N VAL A 123 -1.63 19.08 -0.57
CA VAL A 123 -0.92 17.82 -0.75
C VAL A 123 0.54 18.10 -1.12
N GLY A 124 1.46 17.82 -0.20
CA GLY A 124 2.89 18.04 -0.39
C GLY A 124 3.21 19.50 -0.72
N LYS A 125 4.01 19.72 -1.78
CA LYS A 125 4.38 21.05 -2.28
C LYS A 125 3.50 21.55 -3.44
N SER A 126 2.45 20.81 -3.82
CA SER A 126 1.65 21.02 -5.03
C SER A 126 0.36 21.77 -4.74
N SER A 127 0.45 23.03 -4.33
CA SER A 127 -0.74 23.86 -3.99
C SER A 127 -1.70 24.07 -5.17
N LEU A 128 -1.17 24.33 -6.37
CA LEU A 128 -1.99 24.55 -7.58
C LEU A 128 -2.72 23.28 -7.99
N THR A 129 -2.03 22.15 -8.03
CA THR A 129 -2.62 20.85 -8.34
C THR A 129 -3.65 20.44 -7.29
N THR A 130 -3.41 20.75 -5.99
CA THR A 130 -4.39 20.51 -4.92
C THR A 130 -5.64 21.36 -5.12
N ALA A 131 -5.50 22.64 -5.47
CA ALA A 131 -6.63 23.53 -5.76
C ALA A 131 -7.44 23.03 -6.96
N ALA A 132 -6.76 22.60 -8.03
CA ALA A 132 -7.38 22.02 -9.22
C ALA A 132 -8.16 20.73 -8.88
N PHE A 133 -7.57 19.84 -8.06
CA PHE A 133 -8.26 18.64 -7.57
C PHE A 133 -9.51 19.02 -6.78
N ASN A 134 -9.40 19.93 -5.82
CA ASN A 134 -10.53 20.37 -5.00
C ASN A 134 -11.68 20.94 -5.83
N ALA A 135 -11.37 21.72 -6.86
CA ALA A 135 -12.36 22.25 -7.80
C ALA A 135 -13.05 21.14 -8.61
N SER A 136 -12.40 20.01 -8.82
CA SER A 136 -12.90 18.90 -9.64
C SER A 136 -13.70 17.84 -8.85
N ILE A 137 -13.74 17.92 -7.51
CA ILE A 137 -14.41 16.91 -6.66
C ILE A 137 -15.88 16.72 -7.04
N LEU A 138 -16.61 17.80 -7.25
CA LEU A 138 -18.03 17.73 -7.63
C LEU A 138 -18.25 17.03 -8.97
N ASP A 139 -17.34 17.23 -9.94
CA ASP A 139 -17.46 16.58 -11.25
C ASP A 139 -17.11 15.09 -11.18
N LEU A 140 -16.22 14.68 -10.27
CA LEU A 140 -15.97 13.27 -9.96
C LEU A 140 -17.18 12.63 -9.27
N GLN A 141 -17.81 13.34 -8.33
CA GLN A 141 -18.98 12.85 -7.59
C GLN A 141 -20.20 12.67 -8.49
N LYS A 142 -20.41 13.50 -9.51
CA LYS A 142 -21.50 13.38 -10.49
C LYS A 142 -21.43 12.07 -11.32
N GLN A 143 -20.30 11.38 -11.32
CA GLN A 143 -20.10 10.14 -12.06
C GLN A 143 -20.43 8.89 -11.23
N LEU A 144 -20.88 9.05 -9.99
CA LEU A 144 -21.31 7.93 -9.12
C LEU A 144 -22.73 7.49 -9.45
#